data_ff099c12db53cee43fb302d691378965
#
_entry.id   ff099c12db53cee43fb302d691378965
#
_cell.length_a   1.000
_cell.length_b   1.000
_cell.length_c   1.000
_cell.angle_alpha   90.00
_cell.angle_beta   90.00
_cell.angle_gamma   90.00
#
_symmetry.space_group_name_H-M   'P 1'
#
loop_
_entity.id
_entity.type
_entity.pdbx_description
1 polymer ?
#
loop_
_entity_poly.entity_id
_entity_poly.type
_entity_poly.pdbx_seq_one_letter_code
_entity_poly.pdbx_strand_id
1 'polypeptide(L)'
;MPKIRIYKNMTMKHLISRIFISVSAFFILDTASAGIPLWTFTPQSATTLQVPVNGSAIIQYTIKNQSSKSHRLVIVPVPGLSQTAPCQLAPKGATGDTCTLNLVVTGSALPEVGISGGPSLCQANPNGSPNPNLCYQPSAANSLNLSVGPAISNISVTPATLLFSENSSGTITVTNTVGSPVAANNVVATIPGGSNITVQSSTCPSSLAIGASCTITLASGIQEGPIPISVAGSNTNTVITLVTVTSRPTIFISAPIQANRVIEVGVITPLVLTITNDVSSLVNANNITISNQTNCPDVTFDDSNCTSVTPGSNCNLELNSPTPYIPCTITISGSNTANSPTTPIAFQFLNGLVFETNGVNGKVVSLLAAEFNDIEWTFTDANIAGTSDLNDGITNTNNIVADPTCSNNPLNCAANRCRTLGPVWYLPAINELQALAAILCPGGTCNFGGFANDAYWSSTQAGINDAQGNSFPNVNTVLHPKNDQDRVRCIQAFP
;
A
#
# COMPACT_ATOMS: atom_id res chain seq x y z
N MET A 1 24.97 31.97 64.71
CA MET A 1 25.93 32.40 65.70
C MET A 1 27.31 31.82 65.35
N PRO A 2 28.39 32.54 65.50
CA PRO A 2 28.71 33.96 65.36
C PRO A 2 29.85 34.16 64.33
N LYS A 3 30.34 35.24 63.94
CA LYS A 3 30.54 36.62 64.33
C LYS A 3 31.32 37.33 63.23
N ILE A 4 30.78 38.39 62.75
CA ILE A 4 31.28 39.69 62.35
C ILE A 4 32.73 39.97 62.83
N ARG A 5 33.56 40.54 61.92
CA ARG A 5 34.42 41.66 62.29
C ARG A 5 34.76 42.58 61.10
N ILE A 6 34.42 43.80 61.29
CA ILE A 6 34.69 45.05 60.60
C ILE A 6 36.04 45.57 61.09
N TYR A 7 36.80 46.19 60.17
CA TYR A 7 37.73 47.32 60.47
C TYR A 7 37.95 48.03 59.12
N LYS A 8 37.49 49.19 58.84
CA LYS A 8 37.56 50.57 59.26
C LYS A 8 38.90 51.23 59.16
N ASN A 9 39.04 52.19 58.24
CA ASN A 9 39.68 53.49 58.21
C ASN A 9 41.23 53.59 58.25
N MET A 10 41.79 54.43 57.35
CA MET A 10 42.19 55.84 57.57
C MET A 10 42.96 56.37 56.38
N THR A 11 42.42 57.35 55.64
CA THR A 11 42.80 58.78 55.54
C THR A 11 44.25 59.16 55.50
N MET A 12 44.77 59.88 54.56
CA MET A 12 45.04 61.29 54.55
C MET A 12 46.29 61.71 53.68
N LYS A 13 45.98 62.60 52.73
CA LYS A 13 46.67 63.82 52.33
C LYS A 13 48.17 63.87 52.15
N HIS A 14 48.64 64.32 50.99
CA HIS A 14 49.36 65.62 50.72
C HIS A 14 49.64 65.74 49.22
N LEU A 15 49.07 66.63 48.51
CA LEU A 15 49.46 67.99 48.04
C LEU A 15 50.94 68.19 47.72
N ILE A 16 51.34 68.23 46.44
CA ILE A 16 52.33 69.15 45.90
C ILE A 16 52.01 69.49 44.44
N SER A 17 51.76 70.75 44.22
CA SER A 17 51.68 71.45 42.98
C SER A 17 53.03 71.48 42.25
N ARG A 18 53.05 71.23 40.96
CA ARG A 18 54.01 71.86 40.02
C ARG A 18 53.37 71.94 38.62
N ILE A 19 53.32 73.18 38.18
CA ILE A 19 53.14 73.75 36.89
C ILE A 19 53.97 73.00 35.86
N PHE A 20 53.37 72.50 34.77
CA PHE A 20 54.08 72.27 33.52
C PHE A 20 53.31 72.77 32.33
N ILE A 21 54.03 73.56 31.60
CA ILE A 21 53.85 74.22 30.31
C ILE A 21 53.12 73.30 29.33
N SER A 22 52.03 73.82 28.77
CA SER A 22 51.33 73.28 27.61
C SER A 22 52.24 73.46 26.34
N VAL A 23 52.70 72.30 25.82
CA VAL A 23 53.11 72.18 24.44
C VAL A 23 51.92 71.56 23.66
N SER A 24 51.15 72.39 23.00
CA SER A 24 50.14 71.97 22.06
C SER A 24 50.82 71.37 20.81
N ALA A 25 51.07 70.04 20.82
CA ALA A 25 51.34 69.35 19.58
C ALA A 25 50.02 69.20 18.82
N PHE A 26 49.87 69.98 17.82
CA PHE A 26 48.84 69.86 16.80
C PHE A 26 49.11 68.54 16.03
N PHE A 27 48.53 67.44 16.46
CA PHE A 27 48.38 66.25 15.62
C PHE A 27 47.37 66.63 14.53
N ILE A 28 47.87 66.94 13.36
CA ILE A 28 47.11 66.94 12.12
C ILE A 28 46.77 65.47 11.94
N LEU A 29 45.52 65.06 12.32
CA LEU A 29 44.89 63.84 11.83
C LEU A 29 44.75 64.07 10.33
N ASP A 30 45.71 63.60 9.56
CA ASP A 30 45.45 63.30 8.14
C ASP A 30 44.30 62.30 8.12
N THR A 31 43.10 62.78 7.96
CA THR A 31 41.99 61.96 7.53
C THR A 31 42.37 61.46 6.15
N ALA A 32 42.97 60.26 6.12
CA ALA A 32 43.11 59.54 4.88
C ALA A 32 41.70 59.43 4.27
N SER A 33 41.41 60.27 3.29
CA SER A 33 40.20 60.20 2.48
C SER A 33 40.28 58.85 1.75
N ALA A 34 39.68 57.82 2.31
CA ALA A 34 39.56 56.54 1.63
C ALA A 34 38.81 56.82 0.32
N GLY A 35 39.50 56.72 -0.80
CA GLY A 35 38.90 56.90 -2.13
C GLY A 35 37.69 56.00 -2.28
N ILE A 36 36.68 56.51 -2.95
CA ILE A 36 35.45 55.72 -3.21
C ILE A 36 35.87 54.41 -3.94
N PRO A 37 35.56 53.24 -3.42
CA PRO A 37 35.91 51.98 -4.05
C PRO A 37 35.25 51.87 -5.45
N LEU A 38 36.00 51.40 -6.43
CA LEU A 38 35.49 51.30 -7.81
C LEU A 38 34.32 50.29 -7.96
N TRP A 39 34.18 49.38 -7.02
CA TRP A 39 33.01 48.48 -6.87
C TRP A 39 32.73 48.19 -5.41
N THR A 40 31.45 47.92 -5.15
CA THR A 40 30.95 47.63 -3.78
C THR A 40 30.38 46.23 -3.71
N PHE A 41 30.33 45.67 -2.50
CA PHE A 41 29.85 44.33 -2.20
C PHE A 41 28.58 44.39 -1.35
N THR A 42 27.57 43.62 -1.73
CA THR A 42 26.37 43.39 -0.92
C THR A 42 26.15 41.87 -0.80
N PRO A 43 26.24 41.26 0.38
CA PRO A 43 25.98 39.84 0.55
C PRO A 43 24.55 39.48 0.19
N GLN A 44 24.37 38.37 -0.53
CA GLN A 44 23.06 37.76 -0.85
C GLN A 44 22.85 36.46 -0.08
N SER A 45 23.88 35.93 0.56
CA SER A 45 23.86 34.76 1.43
C SER A 45 24.66 35.02 2.70
N ALA A 46 24.60 34.12 3.67
CA ALA A 46 25.43 34.17 4.85
C ALA A 46 26.92 34.13 4.47
N THR A 47 27.71 34.99 5.10
CA THR A 47 29.19 35.09 4.91
C THR A 47 29.96 34.41 6.04
N THR A 48 29.27 34.06 7.14
CA THR A 48 29.81 33.26 8.26
C THR A 48 29.23 31.86 8.15
N LEU A 49 30.07 30.88 7.88
CA LEU A 49 29.65 29.45 7.68
C LEU A 49 30.67 28.50 8.24
N GLN A 50 30.17 27.39 8.79
CA GLN A 50 30.95 26.20 9.05
C GLN A 50 30.70 25.20 7.91
N VAL A 51 31.72 24.90 7.12
CA VAL A 51 31.62 23.99 5.97
C VAL A 51 32.18 22.64 6.34
N PRO A 52 31.38 21.54 6.23
CA PRO A 52 31.89 20.21 6.53
C PRO A 52 33.15 19.88 5.72
N VAL A 53 34.11 19.18 6.31
CA VAL A 53 35.38 18.84 5.63
C VAL A 53 35.17 18.11 4.31
N ASN A 54 34.10 17.30 4.18
CA ASN A 54 33.72 16.59 2.96
C ASN A 54 32.55 17.24 2.20
N GLY A 55 32.17 18.46 2.57
CA GLY A 55 31.06 19.21 1.99
C GLY A 55 31.51 20.41 1.18
N SER A 56 30.53 21.12 0.60
CA SER A 56 30.73 22.39 -0.06
C SER A 56 29.59 23.36 0.28
N ALA A 57 29.85 24.66 0.10
CA ALA A 57 28.85 25.71 0.26
C ALA A 57 28.97 26.73 -0.87
N ILE A 58 27.89 27.47 -1.14
CA ILE A 58 27.90 28.58 -2.09
C ILE A 58 27.64 29.89 -1.34
N ILE A 59 28.49 30.88 -1.58
CA ILE A 59 28.34 32.22 -1.04
C ILE A 59 28.15 33.19 -2.20
N GLN A 60 27.21 34.10 -2.07
CA GLN A 60 26.84 35.03 -3.13
C GLN A 60 26.95 36.48 -2.67
N TYR A 61 27.52 37.31 -3.52
CA TYR A 61 27.51 38.76 -3.37
C TYR A 61 26.98 39.44 -4.64
N THR A 62 26.20 40.48 -4.49
CA THR A 62 25.99 41.45 -5.56
C THR A 62 27.15 42.42 -5.57
N ILE A 63 27.85 42.49 -6.70
CA ILE A 63 28.93 43.49 -6.95
C ILE A 63 28.36 44.59 -7.80
N LYS A 64 28.55 45.87 -7.39
CA LYS A 64 28.06 47.01 -8.11
C LYS A 64 29.22 47.95 -8.50
N ASN A 65 29.28 48.32 -9.78
CA ASN A 65 30.28 49.28 -10.30
C ASN A 65 29.97 50.68 -9.82
N GLN A 66 31.00 51.35 -9.30
CA GLN A 66 30.95 52.75 -8.90
C GLN A 66 31.75 53.67 -9.85
N SER A 67 32.42 53.10 -10.86
CA SER A 67 33.25 53.83 -11.84
C SER A 67 32.54 54.02 -13.18
N SER A 68 33.03 54.99 -13.98
CA SER A 68 32.55 55.24 -15.34
C SER A 68 33.14 54.27 -16.38
N LYS A 69 33.95 53.29 -15.97
CA LYS A 69 34.56 52.30 -16.87
C LYS A 69 33.98 50.92 -16.60
N SER A 70 33.99 50.05 -17.63
CA SER A 70 33.66 48.64 -17.47
C SER A 70 34.79 47.88 -16.77
N HIS A 71 34.44 46.84 -16.03
CA HIS A 71 35.38 46.01 -15.29
C HIS A 71 35.09 44.52 -15.48
N ARG A 72 36.15 43.72 -15.61
CA ARG A 72 36.10 42.26 -15.52
C ARG A 72 36.84 41.86 -14.25
N LEU A 73 36.12 41.22 -13.28
CA LEU A 73 36.64 41.00 -11.96
C LEU A 73 36.82 39.51 -11.65
N VAL A 74 37.94 39.22 -11.01
CA VAL A 74 38.29 37.86 -10.55
C VAL A 74 38.78 37.92 -9.11
N ILE A 75 38.56 36.86 -8.31
CA ILE A 75 39.06 36.77 -6.94
C ILE A 75 40.56 36.47 -6.94
N VAL A 76 41.26 36.96 -5.92
CA VAL A 76 42.57 36.43 -5.59
C VAL A 76 42.41 34.97 -5.14
N PRO A 77 43.19 34.05 -5.70
CA PRO A 77 43.07 32.62 -5.30
C PRO A 77 43.30 32.43 -3.81
N VAL A 78 42.36 31.72 -3.18
CA VAL A 78 42.45 31.30 -1.77
C VAL A 78 42.15 29.80 -1.72
N PRO A 79 42.94 28.98 -1.01
CA PRO A 79 42.65 27.56 -0.88
C PRO A 79 41.23 27.33 -0.38
N GLY A 80 40.51 26.41 -1.03
CA GLY A 80 39.12 26.08 -0.67
C GLY A 80 38.04 27.07 -1.14
N LEU A 81 38.42 28.16 -1.83
CA LEU A 81 37.52 29.18 -2.35
C LEU A 81 37.72 29.35 -3.86
N SER A 82 36.69 29.13 -4.64
CA SER A 82 36.73 29.34 -6.11
C SER A 82 35.55 30.20 -6.59
N GLN A 83 35.79 30.96 -7.63
CA GLN A 83 34.77 31.74 -8.32
C GLN A 83 34.26 30.96 -9.54
N THR A 84 32.95 30.86 -9.73
CA THR A 84 32.37 30.07 -10.83
C THR A 84 32.58 30.69 -12.19
N ALA A 85 32.54 32.03 -12.27
CA ALA A 85 32.76 32.79 -13.48
C ALA A 85 33.24 34.21 -13.14
N PRO A 86 34.06 34.88 -14.00
CA PRO A 86 34.45 36.27 -13.82
C PRO A 86 33.22 37.18 -13.78
N CYS A 87 33.23 38.15 -12.87
CA CYS A 87 32.18 39.15 -12.74
C CYS A 87 32.39 40.25 -13.79
N GLN A 88 31.46 40.42 -14.72
CA GLN A 88 31.50 41.46 -15.76
C GLN A 88 30.64 42.65 -15.34
N LEU A 89 31.18 43.84 -15.29
CA LEU A 89 30.49 45.06 -14.91
C LEU A 89 30.51 46.07 -16.04
N ALA A 90 29.36 46.57 -16.46
CA ALA A 90 29.23 47.74 -17.29
C ALA A 90 29.55 49.02 -16.48
N PRO A 91 29.77 50.20 -17.10
CA PRO A 91 29.92 51.46 -16.41
C PRO A 91 28.74 51.75 -15.46
N LYS A 92 29.00 52.45 -14.37
CA LYS A 92 27.99 52.86 -13.37
C LYS A 92 26.77 53.49 -14.04
N GLY A 93 25.59 53.01 -13.71
CA GLY A 93 24.31 53.47 -14.23
C GLY A 93 23.91 52.88 -15.59
N ALA A 94 24.78 52.12 -16.25
CA ALA A 94 24.45 51.40 -17.48
C ALA A 94 23.85 50.02 -17.15
N THR A 95 23.08 49.47 -18.08
CA THR A 95 22.58 48.10 -17.96
C THR A 95 23.76 47.13 -17.80
N GLY A 96 23.75 46.33 -16.72
CA GLY A 96 24.84 45.42 -16.37
C GLY A 96 25.93 46.06 -15.46
N ASP A 97 25.64 47.18 -14.79
CA ASP A 97 26.53 47.78 -13.78
C ASP A 97 26.61 46.95 -12.48
N THR A 98 25.87 45.85 -12.40
CA THR A 98 25.93 44.88 -11.34
C THR A 98 26.17 43.47 -11.87
N CYS A 99 26.79 42.60 -11.05
CA CYS A 99 26.89 41.16 -11.30
C CYS A 99 26.71 40.38 -9.98
N THR A 100 26.32 39.10 -10.07
CA THR A 100 26.33 38.15 -8.92
C THR A 100 27.67 37.41 -8.91
N LEU A 101 28.46 37.66 -7.88
CA LEU A 101 29.66 36.89 -7.59
C LEU A 101 29.30 35.63 -6.85
N ASN A 102 29.44 34.46 -7.51
CA ASN A 102 29.22 33.16 -6.93
C ASN A 102 30.55 32.54 -6.51
N LEU A 103 30.69 32.26 -5.22
CA LEU A 103 31.86 31.66 -4.63
C LEU A 103 31.51 30.26 -4.16
N VAL A 104 32.23 29.24 -4.63
CA VAL A 104 32.13 27.86 -4.13
C VAL A 104 33.21 27.66 -3.08
N VAL A 105 32.78 27.23 -1.89
CA VAL A 105 33.63 26.85 -0.76
C VAL A 105 33.73 25.37 -0.72
N THR A 106 34.93 24.79 -0.75
CA THR A 106 35.19 23.35 -0.67
C THR A 106 35.83 23.04 0.68
N GLY A 107 35.12 22.31 1.55
CA GLY A 107 35.55 22.06 2.93
C GLY A 107 36.89 21.33 3.03
N SER A 108 37.15 20.33 2.17
CA SER A 108 38.40 19.54 2.16
C SER A 108 39.64 20.37 1.72
N ALA A 109 39.43 21.50 1.12
CA ALA A 109 40.52 22.39 0.64
C ALA A 109 40.63 23.65 1.50
N LEU A 110 39.73 23.89 2.46
CA LEU A 110 39.87 25.02 3.37
C LEU A 110 41.08 24.83 4.29
N PRO A 111 41.80 25.93 4.61
CA PRO A 111 42.82 25.90 5.67
C PRO A 111 42.20 25.46 7.02
N GLU A 112 42.94 24.74 7.88
CA GLU A 112 42.47 24.33 9.21
C GLU A 112 42.01 25.52 10.05
N VAL A 113 42.69 26.67 9.93
CA VAL A 113 42.35 27.92 10.63
C VAL A 113 41.15 28.64 10.02
N GLY A 114 40.58 28.08 8.91
CA GLY A 114 39.49 28.71 8.16
C GLY A 114 39.94 29.92 7.31
N ILE A 115 38.97 30.70 6.85
CA ILE A 115 39.15 31.93 6.14
C ILE A 115 38.49 33.06 6.93
N SER A 116 39.25 34.09 7.30
CA SER A 116 38.73 35.30 7.94
C SER A 116 39.10 36.50 7.07
N GLY A 117 38.08 37.22 6.59
CA GLY A 117 38.28 38.35 5.67
C GLY A 117 38.09 38.02 4.18
N GLY A 118 38.09 39.01 3.33
CA GLY A 118 37.86 38.87 1.89
C GLY A 118 36.40 38.59 1.51
N PRO A 119 36.12 38.15 0.27
CA PRO A 119 37.06 37.84 -0.79
C PRO A 119 37.73 39.11 -1.34
N SER A 120 39.02 39.02 -1.73
CA SER A 120 39.68 40.07 -2.47
C SER A 120 39.33 39.91 -3.95
N LEU A 121 38.55 40.85 -4.50
CA LEU A 121 38.10 40.87 -5.88
C LEU A 121 38.85 41.94 -6.65
N CYS A 122 39.53 41.54 -7.71
CA CYS A 122 40.46 42.37 -8.43
C CYS A 122 40.07 42.56 -9.91
N GLN A 123 40.48 43.66 -10.54
CA GLN A 123 40.45 43.79 -11.98
C GLN A 123 41.26 42.65 -12.61
N ALA A 124 40.70 41.96 -13.58
CA ALA A 124 41.43 40.94 -14.33
C ALA A 124 42.45 41.59 -15.30
N ASN A 125 43.66 41.04 -15.30
CA ASN A 125 44.65 41.29 -16.34
C ASN A 125 44.22 40.68 -17.69
N PRO A 126 44.83 41.03 -18.81
CA PRO A 126 44.53 40.41 -20.13
C PRO A 126 44.66 38.90 -20.16
N ASN A 127 45.54 38.32 -19.34
CA ASN A 127 45.72 36.87 -19.18
C ASN A 127 44.71 36.24 -18.22
N GLY A 128 43.76 37.00 -17.65
CA GLY A 128 42.75 36.55 -16.73
C GLY A 128 43.18 36.46 -15.26
N SER A 129 44.45 36.75 -14.92
CA SER A 129 44.93 36.79 -13.54
C SER A 129 44.43 38.04 -12.80
N PRO A 130 44.30 38.01 -11.45
CA PRO A 130 43.96 39.21 -10.69
C PRO A 130 45.09 40.26 -10.75
N ASN A 131 44.76 41.53 -10.95
CA ASN A 131 45.70 42.64 -10.85
C ASN A 131 45.85 43.05 -9.36
N PRO A 132 46.99 42.81 -8.70
CA PRO A 132 47.13 43.04 -7.26
C PRO A 132 47.04 44.54 -6.88
N ASN A 133 47.24 45.45 -7.84
CA ASN A 133 47.19 46.90 -7.59
C ASN A 133 45.76 47.46 -7.66
N LEU A 134 44.77 46.66 -8.07
CA LEU A 134 43.41 47.11 -8.24
C LEU A 134 42.43 46.07 -7.70
N CYS A 135 42.39 45.93 -6.39
CA CYS A 135 41.56 44.98 -5.63
C CYS A 135 40.77 45.69 -4.55
N TYR A 136 39.54 45.23 -4.32
CA TYR A 136 38.71 45.67 -3.20
C TYR A 136 38.15 44.47 -2.48
N GLN A 137 37.79 44.66 -1.21
CA GLN A 137 37.19 43.65 -0.33
C GLN A 137 35.88 44.21 0.23
N PRO A 138 34.93 43.33 0.65
CA PRO A 138 33.79 43.78 1.41
C PRO A 138 34.22 44.41 2.74
N SER A 139 33.31 45.19 3.33
CA SER A 139 33.54 45.72 4.69
C SER A 139 33.71 44.55 5.71
N ALA A 140 34.32 44.83 6.86
CA ALA A 140 34.52 43.80 7.87
C ALA A 140 33.25 43.04 8.28
N ALA A 141 32.09 43.74 8.32
CA ALA A 141 30.78 43.16 8.61
C ALA A 141 30.27 42.22 7.52
N ASN A 142 30.74 42.36 6.28
CA ASN A 142 30.31 41.61 5.11
C ASN A 142 31.39 40.65 4.59
N SER A 143 32.51 40.56 5.28
CA SER A 143 33.62 39.68 4.90
C SER A 143 33.37 38.24 5.26
N LEU A 144 34.11 37.34 4.64
CA LEU A 144 34.02 35.91 4.89
C LEU A 144 34.55 35.57 6.29
N ASN A 145 33.83 34.68 6.97
CA ASN A 145 34.25 34.00 8.20
C ASN A 145 33.91 32.53 8.07
N LEU A 146 34.83 31.75 7.51
CA LEU A 146 34.60 30.35 7.17
C LEU A 146 35.46 29.45 8.06
N SER A 147 34.87 28.41 8.59
CA SER A 147 35.57 27.39 9.35
C SER A 147 35.30 25.99 8.80
N VAL A 148 36.23 25.06 9.00
CA VAL A 148 36.04 23.66 8.67
C VAL A 148 35.14 23.00 9.72
N GLY A 149 34.07 22.36 9.30
CA GLY A 149 33.20 21.58 10.14
C GLY A 149 33.54 20.09 10.13
N PRO A 150 32.94 19.31 11.03
CA PRO A 150 33.09 17.87 11.02
C PRO A 150 32.54 17.28 9.72
N ALA A 151 33.04 16.07 9.39
CA ALA A 151 32.56 15.35 8.22
C ALA A 151 31.06 15.01 8.36
N ILE A 152 30.32 15.13 7.28
CA ILE A 152 28.94 14.68 7.19
C ILE A 152 28.87 13.31 6.52
N SER A 153 27.91 12.50 6.94
CA SER A 153 27.56 11.23 6.35
C SER A 153 26.66 11.43 5.12
N ASN A 154 26.79 10.57 4.12
CA ASN A 154 25.92 10.56 2.95
C ASN A 154 24.89 9.44 3.09
N ILE A 155 23.62 9.79 3.29
CA ILE A 155 22.54 8.83 3.30
C ILE A 155 21.79 8.82 1.96
N SER A 156 21.23 7.66 1.62
CA SER A 156 20.27 7.47 0.53
C SER A 156 18.97 6.88 1.07
N VAL A 157 17.86 7.14 0.36
CA VAL A 157 16.53 6.63 0.71
C VAL A 157 15.93 5.91 -0.48
N THR A 158 15.40 4.72 -0.26
CA THR A 158 14.70 3.92 -1.25
C THR A 158 13.37 3.40 -0.69
N PRO A 159 12.28 3.45 -1.47
CA PRO A 159 12.18 4.04 -2.79
C PRO A 159 12.18 5.58 -2.75
N ALA A 160 12.51 6.23 -3.87
CA ALA A 160 12.43 7.69 -4.01
C ALA A 160 10.98 8.19 -4.05
N THR A 161 10.06 7.33 -4.50
CA THR A 161 8.61 7.54 -4.45
C THR A 161 7.97 6.34 -3.76
N LEU A 162 7.26 6.59 -2.67
CA LEU A 162 6.54 5.56 -1.91
C LEU A 162 5.04 5.70 -2.15
N LEU A 163 4.40 4.58 -2.47
CA LEU A 163 2.96 4.49 -2.69
C LEU A 163 2.37 3.43 -1.75
N PHE A 164 1.32 3.78 -1.00
CA PHE A 164 0.54 2.84 -0.20
C PHE A 164 -0.90 3.31 -0.07
N SER A 165 -1.81 2.43 0.35
CA SER A 165 -3.23 2.77 0.52
C SER A 165 -3.52 3.37 1.89
N GLU A 166 -4.60 4.15 1.99
CA GLU A 166 -5.15 4.60 3.27
C GLU A 166 -5.41 3.42 4.22
N ASN A 167 -5.32 3.67 5.52
CA ASN A 167 -5.42 2.67 6.59
C ASN A 167 -4.39 1.52 6.46
N SER A 168 -3.29 1.78 5.76
CA SER A 168 -2.15 0.87 5.66
C SER A 168 -0.84 1.63 5.89
N SER A 169 0.28 0.97 5.66
CA SER A 169 1.60 1.56 5.83
C SER A 169 2.52 1.22 4.67
N GLY A 170 3.52 2.07 4.47
CA GLY A 170 4.60 1.86 3.53
C GLY A 170 5.95 2.08 4.21
N THR A 171 6.99 1.39 3.74
CA THR A 171 8.31 1.43 4.35
C THR A 171 9.34 2.01 3.40
N ILE A 172 10.16 2.93 3.90
CA ILE A 172 11.37 3.41 3.24
C ILE A 172 12.59 2.82 3.91
N THR A 173 13.61 2.50 3.13
CA THR A 173 14.91 2.06 3.61
C THR A 173 15.89 3.20 3.51
N VAL A 174 16.54 3.53 4.61
CA VAL A 174 17.62 4.53 4.68
C VAL A 174 18.95 3.80 4.78
N THR A 175 19.88 4.12 3.89
CA THR A 175 21.21 3.52 3.87
C THR A 175 22.26 4.60 4.06
N ASN A 176 23.14 4.43 5.03
CA ASN A 176 24.39 5.19 5.09
C ASN A 176 25.34 4.62 4.04
N THR A 177 25.60 5.37 2.97
CA THR A 177 26.31 4.84 1.79
C THR A 177 27.72 4.38 2.13
N VAL A 178 28.24 3.39 1.39
CA VAL A 178 29.60 2.87 1.59
C VAL A 178 30.69 3.92 1.36
N GLY A 179 30.39 4.99 0.64
CA GLY A 179 31.28 6.15 0.41
C GLY A 179 31.20 7.21 1.50
N SER A 180 30.40 7.04 2.55
CA SER A 180 30.33 7.97 3.65
C SER A 180 31.63 7.91 4.49
N PRO A 181 32.15 9.06 4.93
CA PRO A 181 33.35 9.07 5.76
C PRO A 181 33.07 8.72 7.25
N VAL A 182 31.81 8.85 7.68
CA VAL A 182 31.40 8.67 9.09
C VAL A 182 30.06 7.99 9.22
N ALA A 183 29.73 7.49 10.40
CA ALA A 183 28.40 6.99 10.72
C ALA A 183 27.35 8.12 10.67
N ALA A 184 26.13 7.77 10.26
CA ALA A 184 24.99 8.69 10.26
C ALA A 184 24.29 8.65 11.63
N ASN A 185 24.15 9.79 12.27
CA ASN A 185 23.61 9.87 13.63
C ASN A 185 22.18 10.41 13.65
N ASN A 186 21.33 9.77 14.48
CA ASN A 186 19.97 10.20 14.76
C ASN A 186 19.14 10.45 13.48
N VAL A 187 19.14 9.47 12.57
CA VAL A 187 18.39 9.58 11.31
C VAL A 187 16.90 9.49 11.59
N VAL A 188 16.15 10.50 11.13
CA VAL A 188 14.69 10.62 11.29
C VAL A 188 14.03 11.10 10.01
N ALA A 189 12.76 10.76 9.85
CA ALA A 189 11.90 11.35 8.83
C ALA A 189 11.13 12.54 9.43
N THR A 190 11.13 13.66 8.73
CA THR A 190 10.39 14.87 9.08
C THR A 190 9.21 15.01 8.13
N ILE A 191 8.01 14.98 8.69
CA ILE A 191 6.74 15.13 7.99
C ILE A 191 6.38 16.61 7.94
N PRO A 192 6.00 17.18 6.78
CA PRO A 192 5.58 18.58 6.70
C PRO A 192 4.27 18.81 7.48
N GLY A 193 4.13 19.99 8.08
CA GLY A 193 2.92 20.38 8.79
C GLY A 193 1.69 20.34 7.90
N GLY A 194 0.57 19.83 8.44
CA GLY A 194 -0.70 19.68 7.72
C GLY A 194 -0.89 18.34 6.99
N SER A 195 0.13 17.49 6.91
CA SER A 195 -0.01 16.11 6.44
C SER A 195 -0.55 15.19 7.54
N ASN A 196 -1.34 14.19 7.14
CA ASN A 196 -1.86 13.13 8.01
C ASN A 196 -0.95 11.89 8.04
N ILE A 197 0.15 11.90 7.26
CA ILE A 197 1.17 10.86 7.32
C ILE A 197 1.86 10.94 8.69
N THR A 198 2.11 9.79 9.28
CA THR A 198 2.82 9.65 10.56
C THR A 198 3.94 8.63 10.44
N VAL A 199 4.98 8.76 11.25
CA VAL A 199 5.97 7.70 11.42
C VAL A 199 5.40 6.67 12.38
N GLN A 200 5.05 5.49 11.85
CA GLN A 200 4.51 4.38 12.64
C GLN A 200 5.61 3.66 13.43
N SER A 201 6.77 3.44 12.80
CA SER A 201 7.92 2.81 13.44
C SER A 201 9.22 3.18 12.72
N SER A 202 10.34 3.04 13.43
CA SER A 202 11.68 3.20 12.87
C SER A 202 12.62 2.18 13.51
N THR A 203 13.46 1.54 12.68
CA THR A 203 14.55 0.67 13.11
C THR A 203 15.90 1.39 13.08
N CYS A 204 15.92 2.71 12.78
CA CYS A 204 17.15 3.48 12.67
C CYS A 204 17.79 3.66 14.05
N PRO A 205 19.03 3.17 14.25
CA PRO A 205 19.74 3.33 15.50
C PRO A 205 20.21 4.79 15.70
N SER A 206 20.60 5.15 16.90
CA SER A 206 21.20 6.46 17.19
C SER A 206 22.47 6.72 16.36
N SER A 207 23.16 5.67 15.92
CA SER A 207 24.31 5.74 15.02
C SER A 207 24.25 4.60 14.01
N LEU A 208 24.00 4.94 12.75
CA LEU A 208 23.93 4.02 11.62
C LEU A 208 25.31 3.90 10.98
N ALA A 209 25.95 2.74 11.07
CA ALA A 209 27.29 2.48 10.55
C ALA A 209 27.38 2.70 9.02
N ILE A 210 28.59 2.93 8.50
CA ILE A 210 28.85 3.05 7.07
C ILE A 210 28.44 1.75 6.36
N GLY A 211 27.69 1.84 5.28
CA GLY A 211 27.16 0.71 4.51
C GLY A 211 25.94 0.04 5.14
N ALA A 212 25.55 0.40 6.36
CA ALA A 212 24.38 -0.17 7.02
C ALA A 212 23.09 0.51 6.58
N SER A 213 21.96 -0.21 6.71
CA SER A 213 20.63 0.28 6.41
C SER A 213 19.68 0.14 7.60
N CYS A 214 18.67 0.98 7.65
CA CYS A 214 17.56 0.92 8.59
C CYS A 214 16.25 1.24 7.84
N THR A 215 15.12 0.99 8.48
CA THR A 215 13.81 1.23 7.89
C THR A 215 12.99 2.23 8.69
N ILE A 216 12.18 3.02 8.00
CA ILE A 216 11.17 3.90 8.57
C ILE A 216 9.84 3.55 7.93
N THR A 217 8.86 3.16 8.74
CA THR A 217 7.50 2.84 8.30
C THR A 217 6.60 4.05 8.49
N LEU A 218 5.95 4.46 7.41
CA LEU A 218 5.01 5.57 7.36
C LEU A 218 3.60 5.04 7.22
N ALA A 219 2.62 5.68 7.87
CA ALA A 219 1.21 5.31 7.81
C ALA A 219 0.32 6.55 7.69
N SER A 220 -0.84 6.39 7.07
CA SER A 220 -1.91 7.41 7.03
C SER A 220 -3.27 6.74 6.98
N GLY A 221 -4.25 7.35 7.66
CA GLY A 221 -5.66 6.94 7.64
C GLY A 221 -6.47 7.51 6.47
N ILE A 222 -5.91 8.44 5.70
CA ILE A 222 -6.61 9.14 4.61
C ILE A 222 -5.71 9.28 3.38
N GLN A 223 -6.35 9.46 2.23
CA GLN A 223 -5.68 9.71 0.95
C GLN A 223 -5.05 11.09 0.92
N GLU A 224 -3.79 11.18 0.50
CA GLU A 224 -3.07 12.44 0.32
C GLU A 224 -1.81 12.27 -0.53
N GLY A 225 -1.27 13.38 -1.00
CA GLY A 225 0.01 13.43 -1.69
C GLY A 225 -0.04 13.81 -3.16
N PRO A 226 1.13 13.87 -3.81
CA PRO A 226 2.46 13.51 -3.26
C PRO A 226 2.97 14.49 -2.19
N ILE A 227 3.38 13.97 -1.04
CA ILE A 227 3.93 14.73 0.09
C ILE A 227 5.45 14.52 0.14
N PRO A 228 6.28 15.60 0.14
CA PRO A 228 7.72 15.47 0.27
C PRO A 228 8.11 15.22 1.73
N ILE A 229 8.56 14.02 2.05
CA ILE A 229 9.08 13.65 3.36
C ILE A 229 10.60 13.82 3.34
N SER A 230 11.13 14.65 4.25
CA SER A 230 12.57 14.86 4.41
C SER A 230 13.15 13.85 5.38
N VAL A 231 14.22 13.16 4.97
CA VAL A 231 14.96 12.22 5.82
C VAL A 231 16.36 12.77 6.03
N ALA A 232 16.74 12.98 7.27
CA ALA A 232 18.07 13.49 7.64
C ALA A 232 18.47 13.02 9.05
N GLY A 233 19.76 12.98 9.31
CA GLY A 233 20.35 12.83 10.63
C GLY A 233 21.05 14.13 11.07
N SER A 234 21.56 14.17 12.29
CA SER A 234 22.24 15.36 12.84
C SER A 234 23.55 15.72 12.11
N ASN A 235 24.13 14.77 11.39
CA ASN A 235 25.38 14.92 10.63
C ASN A 235 25.27 14.35 9.20
N THR A 236 24.11 14.43 8.57
CA THR A 236 23.90 13.87 7.21
C THR A 236 23.46 14.92 6.21
N ASN A 237 23.53 14.58 4.92
CA ASN A 237 22.73 15.24 3.90
C ASN A 237 21.23 15.01 4.18
N THR A 238 20.38 15.86 3.61
CA THR A 238 18.93 15.67 3.59
C THR A 238 18.52 15.00 2.28
N VAL A 239 17.70 13.93 2.37
CA VAL A 239 17.11 13.24 1.22
C VAL A 239 15.61 13.37 1.28
N ILE A 240 14.97 13.62 0.14
CA ILE A 240 13.51 13.74 0.03
C ILE A 240 12.97 12.48 -0.65
N THR A 241 11.94 11.87 -0.06
CA THR A 241 11.09 10.87 -0.70
C THR A 241 9.69 11.44 -0.88
N LEU A 242 9.07 11.17 -2.04
CA LEU A 242 7.68 11.58 -2.30
C LEU A 242 6.74 10.45 -1.88
N VAL A 243 5.81 10.75 -1.00
CA VAL A 243 4.85 9.78 -0.48
C VAL A 243 3.46 10.10 -0.98
N THR A 244 2.79 9.11 -1.57
CA THR A 244 1.40 9.20 -2.00
C THR A 244 0.59 8.12 -1.31
N VAL A 245 -0.51 8.52 -0.68
CA VAL A 245 -1.48 7.64 -0.04
C VAL A 245 -2.73 7.58 -0.91
N THR A 246 -3.07 6.39 -1.42
CA THR A 246 -4.17 6.19 -2.38
C THR A 246 -5.39 5.56 -1.73
N SER A 247 -6.47 5.38 -2.51
CA SER A 247 -7.59 4.52 -2.14
C SER A 247 -7.13 3.08 -1.92
N ARG A 248 -7.88 2.35 -1.12
CA ARG A 248 -7.69 0.92 -0.91
C ARG A 248 -8.03 0.14 -2.18
N PRO A 249 -7.30 -0.95 -2.51
CA PRO A 249 -7.60 -1.77 -3.68
C PRO A 249 -8.95 -2.48 -3.52
N THR A 250 -9.61 -2.70 -4.67
CA THR A 250 -10.86 -3.46 -4.75
C THR A 250 -10.57 -4.84 -5.33
N ILE A 251 -11.11 -5.89 -4.74
CA ILE A 251 -10.95 -7.26 -5.20
C ILE A 251 -12.30 -7.87 -5.59
N PHE A 252 -12.27 -8.83 -6.53
CA PHE A 252 -13.44 -9.60 -6.92
C PHE A 252 -13.06 -11.05 -7.28
N ILE A 253 -14.05 -11.96 -7.18
CA ILE A 253 -13.89 -13.37 -7.54
C ILE A 253 -14.16 -13.51 -9.03
N SER A 254 -13.12 -13.70 -9.84
CA SER A 254 -13.20 -13.72 -11.30
C SER A 254 -13.51 -15.11 -11.86
N ALA A 255 -13.12 -16.19 -11.18
CA ALA A 255 -13.37 -17.57 -11.58
C ALA A 255 -13.41 -18.52 -10.37
N PRO A 256 -14.03 -19.70 -10.51
CA PRO A 256 -15.00 -20.07 -11.56
C PRO A 256 -16.32 -19.32 -11.41
N ILE A 257 -17.22 -19.49 -12.40
CA ILE A 257 -18.60 -18.97 -12.26
C ILE A 257 -19.32 -19.63 -11.08
N GLN A 258 -20.33 -18.98 -10.54
CA GLN A 258 -21.03 -19.39 -9.32
C GLN A 258 -21.42 -20.87 -9.32
N ALA A 259 -22.02 -21.35 -10.39
CA ALA A 259 -22.51 -22.74 -10.53
C ALA A 259 -21.40 -23.80 -10.39
N ASN A 260 -20.15 -23.44 -10.65
CA ASN A 260 -19.00 -24.32 -10.62
C ASN A 260 -18.16 -24.18 -9.32
N ARG A 261 -18.64 -23.41 -8.34
CA ARG A 261 -17.97 -23.26 -7.05
C ARG A 261 -18.36 -24.41 -6.12
N VAL A 262 -17.89 -25.60 -6.48
CA VAL A 262 -18.24 -26.85 -5.80
C VAL A 262 -16.97 -27.53 -5.31
N ILE A 263 -16.92 -27.86 -4.02
CA ILE A 263 -15.87 -28.67 -3.41
C ILE A 263 -16.27 -30.14 -3.48
N GLU A 264 -15.41 -30.99 -4.03
CA GLU A 264 -15.57 -32.45 -3.97
C GLU A 264 -14.98 -32.92 -2.65
N VAL A 265 -15.87 -33.48 -1.78
CA VAL A 265 -15.54 -33.83 -0.41
C VAL A 265 -14.61 -35.05 -0.36
N GLY A 266 -13.53 -34.92 0.41
CA GLY A 266 -12.54 -36.00 0.61
C GLY A 266 -11.61 -36.25 -0.56
N VAL A 267 -11.62 -35.41 -1.58
CA VAL A 267 -10.74 -35.47 -2.76
C VAL A 267 -9.60 -34.51 -2.62
N ILE A 268 -8.42 -34.88 -3.18
CA ILE A 268 -7.20 -34.04 -3.10
C ILE A 268 -7.28 -32.83 -4.04
N THR A 269 -8.08 -32.90 -5.12
CA THR A 269 -8.21 -31.79 -6.08
C THR A 269 -9.00 -30.66 -5.46
N PRO A 270 -8.40 -29.47 -5.22
CA PRO A 270 -9.10 -28.36 -4.58
C PRO A 270 -10.08 -27.66 -5.54
N LEU A 271 -11.10 -27.02 -4.96
CA LEU A 271 -11.79 -25.94 -5.64
C LEU A 271 -10.86 -24.73 -5.69
N VAL A 272 -10.53 -24.27 -6.89
CA VAL A 272 -9.68 -23.09 -7.08
C VAL A 272 -10.54 -21.85 -7.35
N LEU A 273 -10.51 -20.89 -6.43
CA LEU A 273 -11.11 -19.58 -6.63
C LEU A 273 -10.04 -18.59 -7.11
N THR A 274 -10.24 -17.97 -8.25
CA THR A 274 -9.36 -16.91 -8.77
C THR A 274 -9.85 -15.56 -8.28
N ILE A 275 -9.00 -14.87 -7.52
CA ILE A 275 -9.28 -13.54 -6.96
C ILE A 275 -8.47 -12.51 -7.74
N THR A 276 -9.13 -11.51 -8.29
CA THR A 276 -8.49 -10.45 -9.08
C THR A 276 -8.48 -9.15 -8.31
N ASN A 277 -7.34 -8.48 -8.27
CA ASN A 277 -7.24 -7.07 -7.88
C ASN A 277 -7.67 -6.22 -9.07
N ASP A 278 -8.66 -5.36 -8.88
CA ASP A 278 -9.22 -4.53 -9.95
C ASP A 278 -8.12 -3.70 -10.64
N VAL A 279 -8.19 -3.62 -11.97
CA VAL A 279 -7.22 -2.89 -12.78
C VAL A 279 -7.18 -1.38 -12.46
N SER A 280 -8.27 -0.83 -11.92
CA SER A 280 -8.33 0.57 -11.46
C SER A 280 -7.66 0.82 -10.12
N SER A 281 -7.28 -0.23 -9.39
CA SER A 281 -6.51 -0.12 -8.16
C SER A 281 -5.13 0.48 -8.47
N LEU A 282 -4.61 1.32 -7.57
CA LEU A 282 -3.29 1.95 -7.74
C LEU A 282 -2.19 1.23 -6.96
N VAL A 283 -2.57 0.31 -6.07
CA VAL A 283 -1.66 -0.45 -5.20
C VAL A 283 -2.03 -1.93 -5.19
N ASN A 284 -1.09 -2.76 -4.74
CA ASN A 284 -1.32 -4.19 -4.59
C ASN A 284 -2.38 -4.46 -3.51
N ALA A 285 -3.20 -5.48 -3.73
CA ALA A 285 -4.01 -6.09 -2.70
C ALA A 285 -3.14 -7.12 -1.95
N ASN A 286 -3.04 -6.97 -0.63
CA ASN A 286 -2.11 -7.75 0.18
C ASN A 286 -2.84 -8.73 1.10
N ASN A 287 -2.22 -9.92 1.30
CA ASN A 287 -2.66 -10.96 2.22
C ASN A 287 -4.15 -11.29 2.03
N ILE A 288 -4.53 -11.59 0.79
CA ILE A 288 -5.91 -11.98 0.48
C ILE A 288 -6.14 -13.38 1.01
N THR A 289 -7.16 -13.53 1.87
CA THR A 289 -7.47 -14.79 2.56
C THR A 289 -8.97 -14.93 2.75
N ILE A 290 -9.42 -16.10 3.21
CA ILE A 290 -10.79 -16.32 3.66
C ILE A 290 -10.90 -15.78 5.09
N SER A 291 -11.71 -14.75 5.28
CA SER A 291 -11.89 -14.08 6.59
C SER A 291 -13.09 -14.60 7.37
N ASN A 292 -14.05 -15.27 6.71
CA ASN A 292 -15.20 -15.89 7.33
C ASN A 292 -15.72 -17.08 6.50
N GLN A 293 -16.10 -18.15 7.17
CA GLN A 293 -16.70 -19.36 6.60
C GLN A 293 -17.84 -19.86 7.50
N THR A 294 -18.98 -19.18 7.38
CA THR A 294 -20.17 -19.51 8.20
C THR A 294 -20.76 -20.83 7.75
N ASN A 295 -21.05 -21.74 8.73
CA ASN A 295 -21.67 -23.04 8.54
C ASN A 295 -20.84 -24.09 7.79
N CYS A 296 -19.55 -23.88 7.59
CA CYS A 296 -18.63 -24.87 7.00
C CYS A 296 -17.22 -24.77 7.62
N PRO A 297 -17.07 -24.99 8.94
CA PRO A 297 -15.84 -24.69 9.67
C PRO A 297 -14.63 -25.55 9.28
N ASP A 298 -14.85 -26.75 8.73
CA ASP A 298 -13.78 -27.68 8.34
C ASP A 298 -13.27 -27.46 6.91
N VAL A 299 -13.76 -26.45 6.21
CA VAL A 299 -13.18 -26.05 4.92
C VAL A 299 -11.80 -25.50 5.18
N THR A 300 -10.79 -26.17 4.64
CA THR A 300 -9.40 -25.74 4.66
C THR A 300 -9.06 -24.99 3.38
N PHE A 301 -8.10 -24.06 3.44
CA PHE A 301 -7.70 -23.29 2.27
C PHE A 301 -6.19 -23.04 2.26
N ASP A 302 -5.65 -22.88 1.05
CA ASP A 302 -4.29 -22.41 0.80
C ASP A 302 -4.39 -21.05 0.09
N ASP A 303 -3.85 -20.01 0.73
CA ASP A 303 -3.78 -18.63 0.27
C ASP A 303 -2.34 -18.16 0.02
N SER A 304 -1.35 -19.06 0.03
CA SER A 304 0.08 -18.77 -0.07
C SER A 304 0.45 -17.96 -1.32
N ASN A 305 -0.32 -18.11 -2.42
CA ASN A 305 -0.15 -17.37 -3.67
C ASN A 305 -0.79 -15.96 -3.65
N CYS A 306 -1.50 -15.60 -2.58
CA CYS A 306 -2.29 -14.37 -2.48
C CYS A 306 -1.67 -13.32 -1.54
N THR A 307 -0.37 -13.39 -1.28
CA THR A 307 0.33 -12.48 -0.36
C THR A 307 0.42 -11.06 -0.89
N SER A 308 0.54 -10.88 -2.22
CA SER A 308 0.58 -9.55 -2.86
C SER A 308 0.16 -9.66 -4.32
N VAL A 309 -0.97 -9.09 -4.67
CA VAL A 309 -1.58 -9.14 -6.00
C VAL A 309 -1.58 -7.76 -6.63
N THR A 310 -0.85 -7.58 -7.73
CA THR A 310 -0.76 -6.29 -8.43
C THR A 310 -2.08 -5.91 -9.11
N PRO A 311 -2.35 -4.62 -9.36
CA PRO A 311 -3.53 -4.18 -10.10
C PRO A 311 -3.67 -4.90 -11.45
N GLY A 312 -4.87 -5.39 -11.75
CA GLY A 312 -5.19 -6.16 -12.96
C GLY A 312 -4.70 -7.61 -12.96
N SER A 313 -3.94 -8.04 -11.95
CA SER A 313 -3.49 -9.43 -11.78
C SER A 313 -4.41 -10.20 -10.84
N ASN A 314 -4.18 -11.51 -10.76
CA ASN A 314 -4.96 -12.41 -9.91
C ASN A 314 -4.07 -13.35 -9.10
N CYS A 315 -4.69 -14.01 -8.12
CA CYS A 315 -4.13 -15.12 -7.36
C CYS A 315 -5.20 -16.20 -7.17
N ASN A 316 -4.80 -17.37 -6.73
CA ASN A 316 -5.68 -18.51 -6.49
C ASN A 316 -5.76 -18.81 -5.00
N LEU A 317 -7.01 -18.98 -4.52
CA LEU A 317 -7.32 -19.60 -3.24
C LEU A 317 -7.77 -21.04 -3.51
N GLU A 318 -7.12 -22.01 -2.88
CA GLU A 318 -7.41 -23.43 -3.06
C GLU A 318 -8.18 -23.95 -1.85
N LEU A 319 -9.41 -24.47 -2.08
CA LEU A 319 -10.31 -24.90 -1.02
C LEU A 319 -10.54 -26.40 -1.06
N ASN A 320 -10.48 -27.05 0.11
CA ASN A 320 -10.80 -28.46 0.31
C ASN A 320 -11.71 -28.64 1.53
N SER A 321 -12.46 -29.73 1.55
CA SER A 321 -13.27 -30.14 2.72
C SER A 321 -13.23 -31.66 2.94
N PRO A 322 -12.96 -32.13 4.18
CA PRO A 322 -13.11 -33.52 4.52
C PRO A 322 -14.56 -33.87 4.87
N THR A 323 -15.40 -32.87 5.11
CA THR A 323 -16.77 -33.00 5.62
C THR A 323 -17.79 -32.50 4.60
N PRO A 324 -18.91 -33.23 4.36
CA PRO A 324 -20.00 -32.76 3.51
C PRO A 324 -20.86 -31.71 4.23
N TYR A 325 -21.03 -30.53 3.62
CA TYR A 325 -21.91 -29.47 4.10
C TYR A 325 -22.99 -29.14 3.07
N ILE A 326 -24.14 -28.63 3.54
CA ILE A 326 -25.03 -27.87 2.64
C ILE A 326 -24.30 -26.62 2.14
N PRO A 327 -24.73 -26.00 1.03
CA PRO A 327 -24.09 -24.76 0.55
C PRO A 327 -23.89 -23.76 1.67
N CYS A 328 -22.67 -23.24 1.79
CA CYS A 328 -22.27 -22.23 2.77
C CYS A 328 -21.68 -21.02 2.07
N THR A 329 -21.62 -19.88 2.78
CA THR A 329 -21.05 -18.65 2.25
C THR A 329 -19.69 -18.40 2.87
N ILE A 330 -18.69 -18.12 2.02
CA ILE A 330 -17.36 -17.65 2.44
C ILE A 330 -17.20 -16.18 2.11
N THR A 331 -16.42 -15.48 2.94
CA THR A 331 -16.02 -14.08 2.77
C THR A 331 -14.53 -14.02 2.54
N ILE A 332 -14.12 -13.29 1.51
CA ILE A 332 -12.72 -13.11 1.14
C ILE A 332 -12.33 -11.66 1.40
N SER A 333 -11.19 -11.42 2.06
CA SER A 333 -10.68 -10.08 2.32
C SER A 333 -9.16 -10.05 2.25
N GLY A 334 -8.59 -8.89 1.93
CA GLY A 334 -7.17 -8.61 2.07
C GLY A 334 -6.91 -7.64 3.22
N SER A 335 -5.68 -7.58 3.70
CA SER A 335 -5.30 -6.71 4.83
C SER A 335 -5.48 -5.21 4.52
N ASN A 336 -5.47 -4.83 3.24
CA ASN A 336 -5.61 -3.45 2.78
C ASN A 336 -6.74 -3.24 1.75
N THR A 337 -7.65 -4.22 1.55
CA THR A 337 -8.72 -4.11 0.55
C THR A 337 -9.89 -3.23 1.01
N ALA A 338 -10.53 -2.55 0.08
CA ALA A 338 -11.70 -1.69 0.33
C ALA A 338 -12.98 -2.49 0.54
N ASN A 339 -13.05 -3.69 -0.03
CA ASN A 339 -14.20 -4.56 0.00
C ASN A 339 -13.84 -5.97 0.45
N SER A 340 -14.87 -6.75 0.77
CA SER A 340 -14.76 -8.15 1.16
C SER A 340 -15.83 -8.94 0.41
N PRO A 341 -15.56 -9.38 -0.83
CA PRO A 341 -16.53 -10.13 -1.61
C PRO A 341 -16.92 -11.44 -0.93
N THR A 342 -18.19 -11.79 -1.03
CA THR A 342 -18.75 -13.03 -0.52
C THR A 342 -19.17 -13.94 -1.66
N THR A 343 -19.13 -15.25 -1.44
CA THR A 343 -19.63 -16.22 -2.39
C THR A 343 -20.16 -17.46 -1.68
N PRO A 344 -21.31 -17.99 -2.11
CA PRO A 344 -21.69 -19.32 -1.75
C PRO A 344 -20.79 -20.35 -2.46
N ILE A 345 -20.52 -21.45 -1.77
CA ILE A 345 -19.88 -22.66 -2.28
C ILE A 345 -20.76 -23.86 -1.95
N ALA A 346 -20.78 -24.86 -2.83
CA ALA A 346 -21.51 -26.12 -2.61
C ALA A 346 -20.53 -27.28 -2.42
N PHE A 347 -21.06 -28.41 -2.00
CA PHE A 347 -20.28 -29.61 -1.73
C PHE A 347 -20.84 -30.78 -2.54
N GLN A 348 -19.96 -31.44 -3.26
CA GLN A 348 -20.26 -32.68 -3.96
C GLN A 348 -19.77 -33.87 -3.15
N PHE A 349 -20.65 -34.85 -2.91
CA PHE A 349 -20.32 -36.07 -2.22
C PHE A 349 -21.08 -37.24 -2.87
N LEU A 350 -20.46 -38.42 -2.99
CA LEU A 350 -21.05 -39.61 -3.57
C LEU A 350 -21.73 -39.37 -4.95
N ASN A 351 -21.07 -38.61 -5.83
CA ASN A 351 -21.57 -38.23 -7.16
C ASN A 351 -22.87 -37.41 -7.14
N GLY A 352 -23.14 -36.65 -6.07
CA GLY A 352 -24.27 -35.75 -5.96
C GLY A 352 -23.95 -34.49 -5.18
N LEU A 353 -24.77 -33.44 -5.32
CA LEU A 353 -24.67 -32.21 -4.53
C LEU A 353 -25.39 -32.39 -3.20
N VAL A 354 -24.71 -32.03 -2.10
CA VAL A 354 -25.27 -32.10 -0.75
C VAL A 354 -26.32 -31.00 -0.57
N PHE A 355 -27.53 -31.39 -0.15
CA PHE A 355 -28.62 -30.46 0.19
C PHE A 355 -29.19 -30.66 1.60
N GLU A 356 -28.85 -31.76 2.26
CA GLU A 356 -29.24 -32.07 3.64
C GLU A 356 -28.07 -32.78 4.32
N THR A 357 -27.68 -32.34 5.52
CA THR A 357 -26.66 -33.02 6.32
C THR A 357 -26.69 -32.57 7.77
N ASN A 358 -26.31 -33.49 8.69
CA ASN A 358 -25.97 -33.21 10.08
C ASN A 358 -24.46 -33.37 10.35
N GLY A 359 -23.64 -33.40 9.27
CA GLY A 359 -22.21 -33.63 9.32
C GLY A 359 -21.75 -35.06 9.18
N VAL A 360 -22.64 -36.02 9.44
CA VAL A 360 -22.40 -37.48 9.32
C VAL A 360 -23.37 -38.08 8.31
N ASN A 361 -24.67 -37.91 8.54
CA ASN A 361 -25.72 -38.39 7.66
C ASN A 361 -26.31 -37.25 6.86
N GLY A 362 -26.81 -37.54 5.66
CA GLY A 362 -27.45 -36.55 4.84
C GLY A 362 -27.98 -37.08 3.52
N LYS A 363 -28.29 -36.16 2.61
CA LYS A 363 -28.78 -36.49 1.28
C LYS A 363 -28.06 -35.66 0.21
N VAL A 364 -27.84 -36.29 -0.91
CA VAL A 364 -27.33 -35.65 -2.12
C VAL A 364 -28.33 -35.79 -3.27
N VAL A 365 -28.33 -34.80 -4.16
CA VAL A 365 -29.05 -34.84 -5.43
C VAL A 365 -28.09 -35.14 -6.59
N SER A 366 -28.53 -35.92 -7.56
CA SER A 366 -27.74 -36.28 -8.73
C SER A 366 -27.24 -35.01 -9.49
N LEU A 367 -26.07 -35.09 -10.11
CA LEU A 367 -25.52 -34.01 -10.93
C LEU A 367 -26.37 -33.77 -12.18
N LEU A 368 -26.23 -32.62 -12.81
CA LEU A 368 -26.92 -32.24 -14.05
C LEU A 368 -26.75 -33.30 -15.15
N ALA A 369 -25.57 -33.90 -15.27
CA ALA A 369 -25.29 -34.94 -16.26
C ALA A 369 -26.15 -36.23 -16.06
N ALA A 370 -26.76 -36.36 -14.90
CA ALA A 370 -27.68 -37.46 -14.56
C ALA A 370 -29.12 -36.96 -14.36
N GLU A 371 -29.50 -35.88 -15.02
CA GLU A 371 -30.87 -35.41 -15.15
C GLU A 371 -31.54 -36.15 -16.29
N PHE A 372 -32.80 -36.56 -16.06
CA PHE A 372 -33.63 -37.14 -17.11
C PHE A 372 -34.73 -36.13 -17.50
N ASN A 373 -34.94 -35.97 -18.78
CA ASN A 373 -35.94 -35.07 -19.35
C ASN A 373 -37.08 -35.86 -20.00
N ASP A 374 -38.24 -35.28 -20.05
CA ASP A 374 -39.40 -35.81 -20.76
C ASP A 374 -39.78 -37.24 -20.27
N ILE A 375 -39.88 -37.41 -18.96
CA ILE A 375 -40.16 -38.69 -18.30
C ILE A 375 -41.55 -38.63 -17.68
N GLU A 376 -42.35 -39.66 -17.95
CA GLU A 376 -43.66 -39.87 -17.29
C GLU A 376 -43.44 -40.35 -15.82
N TRP A 377 -44.36 -40.01 -14.92
CA TRP A 377 -44.32 -40.54 -13.59
C TRP A 377 -44.53 -42.07 -13.63
N THR A 378 -45.58 -42.51 -14.35
CA THR A 378 -45.85 -43.92 -14.76
C THR A 378 -46.55 -43.94 -16.11
N PHE A 379 -46.41 -45.04 -16.83
CA PHE A 379 -46.96 -45.19 -18.21
C PHE A 379 -48.50 -45.15 -18.28
N THR A 380 -49.21 -45.55 -17.22
CA THR A 380 -50.68 -45.53 -17.16
C THR A 380 -51.13 -45.08 -15.76
N ASP A 381 -52.34 -44.52 -15.73
CA ASP A 381 -52.99 -44.13 -14.49
C ASP A 381 -53.27 -45.33 -13.61
N ALA A 382 -52.81 -45.31 -12.38
CA ALA A 382 -53.07 -46.34 -11.39
C ALA A 382 -52.93 -45.76 -9.96
N ASN A 383 -53.72 -46.30 -9.03
CA ASN A 383 -53.50 -46.01 -7.61
C ASN A 383 -52.48 -47.00 -7.05
N ILE A 384 -51.23 -46.57 -6.91
CA ILE A 384 -50.14 -47.39 -6.41
C ILE A 384 -50.10 -47.26 -4.88
N ALA A 385 -50.39 -48.36 -4.19
CA ALA A 385 -50.43 -48.38 -2.73
C ALA A 385 -49.10 -48.07 -2.12
N GLY A 386 -49.06 -47.26 -1.05
CA GLY A 386 -47.83 -46.88 -0.32
C GLY A 386 -46.95 -45.89 -1.01
N THR A 387 -47.50 -45.04 -1.95
CA THR A 387 -46.73 -43.97 -2.63
C THR A 387 -47.25 -42.57 -2.32
N SER A 388 -48.04 -42.41 -1.26
CA SER A 388 -48.55 -41.11 -0.81
C SER A 388 -47.74 -40.48 0.33
N ASP A 389 -46.62 -41.10 0.74
CA ASP A 389 -45.77 -40.51 1.76
C ASP A 389 -45.11 -39.23 1.23
N LEU A 390 -45.19 -38.16 2.03
CA LEU A 390 -44.65 -36.85 1.66
C LEU A 390 -43.15 -36.72 1.96
N ASN A 391 -42.58 -37.63 2.79
CA ASN A 391 -41.22 -37.54 3.32
C ASN A 391 -40.34 -38.76 3.00
N ASP A 392 -40.92 -39.92 2.68
CA ASP A 392 -40.20 -41.18 2.41
C ASP A 392 -40.19 -41.52 0.90
N GLY A 393 -39.28 -40.88 0.20
CA GLY A 393 -39.08 -41.11 -1.25
C GLY A 393 -38.55 -42.51 -1.55
N ILE A 394 -37.79 -43.15 -0.65
CA ILE A 394 -37.27 -44.52 -0.83
C ILE A 394 -38.42 -45.49 -0.90
N THR A 395 -39.32 -45.49 0.11
CA THR A 395 -40.47 -46.40 0.17
C THR A 395 -41.41 -46.15 -1.02
N ASN A 396 -41.71 -44.86 -1.33
CA ASN A 396 -42.52 -44.53 -2.50
C ASN A 396 -41.88 -45.08 -3.80
N THR A 397 -40.58 -44.84 -4.01
CA THR A 397 -39.84 -45.33 -5.19
C THR A 397 -39.90 -46.85 -5.32
N ASN A 398 -39.69 -47.58 -4.22
CA ASN A 398 -39.75 -49.05 -4.23
C ASN A 398 -41.13 -49.58 -4.66
N ASN A 399 -42.20 -48.95 -4.15
CA ASN A 399 -43.57 -49.33 -4.49
C ASN A 399 -43.88 -48.99 -5.96
N ILE A 400 -43.43 -47.83 -6.48
CA ILE A 400 -43.63 -47.45 -7.89
C ILE A 400 -42.89 -48.42 -8.82
N VAL A 401 -41.63 -48.71 -8.55
CA VAL A 401 -40.82 -49.60 -9.40
C VAL A 401 -41.34 -51.04 -9.42
N ALA A 402 -41.94 -51.51 -8.30
CA ALA A 402 -42.55 -52.86 -8.22
C ALA A 402 -43.89 -52.93 -8.96
N ASP A 403 -44.54 -51.81 -9.21
CA ASP A 403 -45.86 -51.78 -9.86
C ASP A 403 -45.75 -52.07 -11.37
N PRO A 404 -46.68 -52.83 -11.96
CA PRO A 404 -46.72 -53.12 -13.41
C PRO A 404 -46.76 -51.89 -14.29
N THR A 405 -47.34 -50.75 -13.88
CA THR A 405 -47.37 -49.52 -14.60
C THR A 405 -46.00 -48.87 -14.85
N CYS A 406 -45.04 -49.20 -13.96
CA CYS A 406 -43.64 -48.80 -14.11
C CYS A 406 -42.76 -49.94 -14.66
N SER A 407 -42.89 -51.14 -14.14
CA SER A 407 -42.04 -52.28 -14.50
C SER A 407 -42.22 -52.74 -15.96
N ASN A 408 -43.36 -52.51 -16.55
CA ASN A 408 -43.60 -52.79 -18.00
C ASN A 408 -43.01 -51.76 -18.96
N ASN A 409 -42.73 -50.52 -18.48
CA ASN A 409 -42.07 -49.45 -19.28
C ASN A 409 -40.99 -48.72 -18.42
N PRO A 410 -39.95 -49.46 -18.04
CA PRO A 410 -39.00 -48.93 -17.03
C PRO A 410 -38.18 -47.72 -17.50
N LEU A 411 -38.02 -47.51 -18.82
CA LEU A 411 -37.30 -46.36 -19.38
C LEU A 411 -38.13 -45.08 -19.38
N ASN A 412 -39.46 -45.16 -19.27
CA ASN A 412 -40.35 -44.01 -19.21
C ASN A 412 -41.10 -43.97 -17.84
N CYS A 413 -40.44 -44.34 -16.78
CA CYS A 413 -40.95 -44.29 -15.43
C CYS A 413 -39.93 -43.51 -14.53
N ALA A 414 -40.36 -42.41 -13.93
CA ALA A 414 -39.55 -41.52 -13.15
C ALA A 414 -38.79 -42.21 -12.02
N ALA A 415 -39.47 -43.04 -11.25
CA ALA A 415 -38.84 -43.81 -10.13
C ALA A 415 -37.79 -44.79 -10.64
N ASN A 416 -38.05 -45.49 -11.74
CA ASN A 416 -37.10 -46.45 -12.31
C ASN A 416 -35.90 -45.76 -12.94
N ARG A 417 -36.04 -44.55 -13.52
CA ARG A 417 -34.89 -43.76 -13.98
C ARG A 417 -33.88 -43.53 -12.84
N CYS A 418 -34.33 -43.22 -11.65
CA CYS A 418 -33.45 -43.07 -10.51
C CYS A 418 -32.70 -44.40 -10.17
N ARG A 419 -33.35 -45.56 -10.27
CA ARG A 419 -32.72 -46.86 -10.07
C ARG A 419 -31.63 -47.19 -11.12
N THR A 420 -31.67 -46.56 -12.30
CA THR A 420 -30.59 -46.73 -13.28
C THR A 420 -29.27 -46.08 -12.87
N LEU A 421 -29.28 -45.13 -11.95
CA LEU A 421 -28.07 -44.52 -11.37
C LEU A 421 -27.41 -45.41 -10.30
N GLY A 422 -28.17 -46.39 -9.76
CA GLY A 422 -27.73 -47.34 -8.75
C GLY A 422 -28.84 -47.65 -7.76
N PRO A 423 -28.69 -48.75 -6.99
CA PRO A 423 -29.79 -49.29 -6.13
C PRO A 423 -30.14 -48.36 -4.97
N VAL A 424 -29.27 -47.43 -4.60
CA VAL A 424 -29.48 -46.46 -3.51
C VAL A 424 -30.14 -45.17 -3.96
N TRP A 425 -30.14 -44.89 -5.27
CA TRP A 425 -30.75 -43.71 -5.84
C TRP A 425 -32.26 -43.86 -5.96
N TYR A 426 -33.01 -42.81 -5.58
CA TYR A 426 -34.48 -42.85 -5.59
C TYR A 426 -35.10 -41.51 -6.00
N LEU A 427 -36.34 -41.54 -6.41
CA LEU A 427 -37.11 -40.34 -6.74
C LEU A 427 -37.54 -39.68 -5.41
N PRO A 428 -37.20 -38.38 -5.18
CA PRO A 428 -37.49 -37.71 -3.90
C PRO A 428 -39.01 -37.67 -3.62
N ALA A 429 -39.42 -37.80 -2.38
CA ALA A 429 -40.77 -37.43 -1.96
C ALA A 429 -40.94 -35.90 -2.08
N ILE A 430 -42.19 -35.40 -2.08
CA ILE A 430 -42.42 -33.99 -2.34
C ILE A 430 -41.72 -33.05 -1.36
N ASN A 431 -41.69 -33.37 -0.05
CA ASN A 431 -41.01 -32.57 0.96
C ASN A 431 -39.48 -32.64 0.81
N GLU A 432 -38.93 -33.76 0.36
CA GLU A 432 -37.49 -33.86 0.05
C GLU A 432 -37.13 -33.01 -1.17
N LEU A 433 -38.00 -33.01 -2.21
CA LEU A 433 -37.80 -32.19 -3.42
C LEU A 433 -37.91 -30.71 -3.10
N GLN A 434 -38.81 -30.29 -2.21
CA GLN A 434 -38.92 -28.91 -1.75
C GLN A 434 -37.73 -28.48 -0.89
N ALA A 435 -37.25 -29.34 0.01
CA ALA A 435 -36.04 -29.07 0.81
C ALA A 435 -34.82 -28.89 -0.08
N LEU A 436 -34.67 -29.71 -1.11
CA LEU A 436 -33.63 -29.60 -2.12
C LEU A 436 -33.71 -28.25 -2.86
N ALA A 437 -34.89 -27.86 -3.31
CA ALA A 437 -35.13 -26.61 -4.01
C ALA A 437 -34.83 -25.40 -3.11
N ALA A 438 -35.24 -25.42 -1.86
CA ALA A 438 -34.97 -24.35 -0.89
C ALA A 438 -33.47 -24.12 -0.63
N ILE A 439 -32.67 -25.20 -0.66
CA ILE A 439 -31.23 -25.13 -0.39
C ILE A 439 -30.41 -24.77 -1.65
N LEU A 440 -30.70 -25.36 -2.80
CA LEU A 440 -29.92 -25.20 -4.02
C LEU A 440 -30.41 -24.03 -4.88
N CYS A 441 -31.69 -23.63 -4.71
CA CYS A 441 -32.32 -22.50 -5.44
C CYS A 441 -32.89 -21.42 -4.48
N PRO A 442 -32.12 -20.87 -3.53
CA PRO A 442 -32.64 -19.93 -2.55
C PRO A 442 -33.18 -18.67 -3.23
N GLY A 443 -34.38 -18.22 -2.80
CA GLY A 443 -35.01 -17.02 -3.35
C GLY A 443 -35.39 -17.11 -4.82
N GLY A 444 -35.58 -18.31 -5.36
CA GLY A 444 -35.97 -18.54 -6.75
C GLY A 444 -34.79 -18.43 -7.75
N THR A 445 -33.57 -18.55 -7.28
CA THR A 445 -32.38 -18.61 -8.14
C THR A 445 -31.56 -19.84 -7.81
N CYS A 446 -31.38 -20.73 -8.80
CA CYS A 446 -30.59 -21.93 -8.64
C CYS A 446 -29.10 -21.58 -8.76
N ASN A 447 -28.42 -21.46 -7.63
CA ASN A 447 -26.98 -21.19 -7.57
C ASN A 447 -26.14 -22.41 -8.00
N PHE A 448 -26.66 -23.61 -7.74
CA PHE A 448 -25.96 -24.87 -7.99
C PHE A 448 -26.90 -25.89 -8.60
N GLY A 449 -26.33 -26.93 -9.23
CA GLY A 449 -27.06 -28.09 -9.74
C GLY A 449 -27.63 -27.92 -11.14
N GLY A 450 -27.70 -26.70 -11.70
CA GLY A 450 -28.16 -26.47 -13.07
C GLY A 450 -29.61 -26.85 -13.32
N PHE A 451 -30.49 -26.66 -12.32
CA PHE A 451 -31.93 -26.96 -12.49
C PHE A 451 -32.56 -26.04 -13.54
N ALA A 452 -33.38 -26.66 -14.41
CA ALA A 452 -34.15 -25.91 -15.41
C ALA A 452 -35.35 -25.20 -14.75
N ASN A 453 -35.83 -24.14 -15.42
CA ASN A 453 -37.10 -23.50 -15.07
C ASN A 453 -38.24 -24.38 -15.59
N ASP A 454 -38.56 -25.45 -14.85
CA ASP A 454 -39.48 -26.49 -15.29
C ASP A 454 -40.05 -27.27 -14.08
N ALA A 455 -41.00 -28.16 -14.32
CA ALA A 455 -41.51 -29.09 -13.31
C ALA A 455 -40.58 -30.32 -13.15
N TYR A 456 -40.44 -30.77 -11.90
CA TYR A 456 -39.69 -31.97 -11.54
C TYR A 456 -40.58 -32.89 -10.77
N TRP A 457 -40.60 -34.19 -11.14
CA TRP A 457 -41.39 -35.21 -10.47
C TRP A 457 -40.90 -35.46 -9.03
N SER A 458 -41.86 -35.61 -8.13
CA SER A 458 -41.61 -36.30 -6.86
C SER A 458 -42.19 -37.76 -6.91
N SER A 459 -41.81 -38.56 -5.94
CA SER A 459 -42.36 -39.91 -5.79
C SER A 459 -43.75 -39.95 -5.12
N THR A 460 -44.30 -38.78 -4.78
CA THR A 460 -45.56 -38.70 -4.02
C THR A 460 -46.77 -38.67 -4.95
N GLN A 461 -47.58 -39.68 -4.85
CA GLN A 461 -48.84 -39.76 -5.55
C GLN A 461 -49.89 -38.81 -4.94
N ALA A 462 -50.62 -38.07 -5.77
CA ALA A 462 -51.72 -37.20 -5.33
C ALA A 462 -53.11 -37.87 -5.52
N GLY A 463 -53.24 -38.83 -6.43
CA GLY A 463 -54.46 -39.52 -6.74
C GLY A 463 -54.24 -40.65 -7.75
N ILE A 464 -55.32 -41.16 -8.32
CA ILE A 464 -55.24 -42.19 -9.35
C ILE A 464 -54.53 -41.66 -10.57
N ASN A 465 -54.90 -40.44 -11.00
CA ASN A 465 -54.44 -39.86 -12.26
C ASN A 465 -53.20 -38.92 -12.07
N ASP A 466 -53.03 -38.36 -10.86
CA ASP A 466 -52.07 -37.27 -10.62
C ASP A 466 -50.96 -37.66 -9.66
N ALA A 467 -49.80 -37.11 -9.89
CA ALA A 467 -48.67 -37.12 -8.97
C ALA A 467 -48.20 -35.67 -8.66
N GLN A 468 -47.51 -35.54 -7.54
CA GLN A 468 -46.96 -34.28 -7.11
C GLN A 468 -45.58 -34.05 -7.76
N GLY A 469 -45.34 -32.83 -8.17
CA GLY A 469 -44.04 -32.34 -8.57
C GLY A 469 -43.74 -30.99 -7.95
N ASN A 470 -42.53 -30.44 -8.20
CA ASN A 470 -42.15 -29.12 -7.78
C ASN A 470 -41.70 -28.30 -9.00
N SER A 471 -42.22 -27.08 -9.14
CA SER A 471 -41.80 -26.15 -10.20
C SER A 471 -40.55 -25.40 -9.74
N PHE A 472 -39.42 -25.64 -10.40
CA PHE A 472 -38.18 -24.93 -10.18
C PHE A 472 -38.14 -23.64 -11.05
N PRO A 473 -37.44 -22.59 -10.63
CA PRO A 473 -36.73 -22.45 -9.35
C PRO A 473 -37.64 -22.04 -8.20
N ASN A 474 -38.94 -21.86 -8.44
CA ASN A 474 -39.91 -21.53 -7.40
C ASN A 474 -40.29 -22.81 -6.63
N VAL A 475 -40.34 -22.73 -5.31
CA VAL A 475 -40.67 -23.89 -4.46
C VAL A 475 -42.18 -24.07 -4.40
N ASN A 476 -42.81 -24.34 -5.53
CA ASN A 476 -44.27 -24.54 -5.60
C ASN A 476 -44.60 -25.95 -6.00
N THR A 477 -45.41 -26.61 -5.17
CA THR A 477 -45.98 -27.93 -5.51
C THR A 477 -46.88 -27.75 -6.71
N VAL A 478 -46.71 -28.61 -7.71
CA VAL A 478 -47.58 -28.75 -8.87
C VAL A 478 -48.21 -30.15 -8.87
N LEU A 479 -49.41 -30.28 -9.44
CA LEU A 479 -50.09 -31.56 -9.67
C LEU A 479 -50.15 -31.76 -11.19
N HIS A 480 -49.52 -32.83 -11.64
CA HIS A 480 -49.54 -33.16 -13.08
C HIS A 480 -50.11 -34.56 -13.26
N PRO A 481 -50.81 -34.80 -14.36
CA PRO A 481 -51.18 -36.13 -14.80
C PRO A 481 -49.95 -37.05 -14.86
N LYS A 482 -50.07 -38.30 -14.43
CA LYS A 482 -48.93 -39.24 -14.33
C LYS A 482 -48.28 -39.53 -15.69
N ASN A 483 -49.00 -39.33 -16.80
CA ASN A 483 -48.53 -39.49 -18.17
C ASN A 483 -47.99 -38.18 -18.77
N ASP A 484 -47.94 -37.07 -18.00
CA ASP A 484 -47.23 -35.87 -18.43
C ASP A 484 -45.72 -36.13 -18.36
N GLN A 485 -44.98 -35.32 -19.14
CA GLN A 485 -43.53 -35.46 -19.27
C GLN A 485 -42.83 -34.33 -18.54
N ASP A 486 -42.30 -34.65 -17.35
CA ASP A 486 -41.55 -33.74 -16.51
C ASP A 486 -40.09 -34.17 -16.38
N ARG A 487 -39.28 -33.36 -15.68
CA ARG A 487 -37.92 -33.67 -15.38
C ARG A 487 -37.77 -34.53 -14.16
N VAL A 488 -36.65 -35.28 -14.10
CA VAL A 488 -36.33 -36.18 -12.96
C VAL A 488 -34.93 -35.86 -12.49
N ARG A 489 -34.83 -35.57 -11.22
CA ARG A 489 -33.56 -35.51 -10.46
C ARG A 489 -33.66 -36.45 -9.28
N CYS A 490 -32.70 -37.32 -9.19
CA CYS A 490 -32.69 -38.37 -8.18
C CYS A 490 -31.90 -37.95 -6.95
N ILE A 491 -32.28 -38.52 -5.81
CA ILE A 491 -31.52 -38.32 -4.56
C ILE A 491 -31.06 -39.65 -4.01
N GLN A 492 -30.05 -39.59 -3.16
CA GLN A 492 -29.62 -40.71 -2.29
C GLN A 492 -29.25 -40.19 -0.92
N ALA A 493 -29.51 -41.03 0.10
CA ALA A 493 -29.03 -40.81 1.45
C ALA A 493 -27.59 -41.31 1.59
N PHE A 494 -26.83 -40.69 2.48
CA PHE A 494 -25.52 -41.16 2.93
C PHE A 494 -25.52 -41.25 4.47
N PRO A 495 -24.78 -42.27 5.02
CA PRO A 495 -24.62 -42.44 6.47
C PRO A 495 -23.65 -41.43 7.05
#